data_a3acabe3721dc25e025034837bd45cc6
#
_entry.id   a3acabe3721dc25e025034837bd45cc6
#
_cell.length_a   1.000
_cell.length_b   1.000
_cell.length_c   1.000
_cell.angle_alpha   90.00
_cell.angle_beta   90.00
_cell.angle_gamma   90.00
#
_symmetry.space_group_name_H-M   'P 1'
#
loop_
_entity.id
_entity.type
_entity.pdbx_description
1 polymer ?
#
loop_
_entity_poly.entity_id
_entity_poly.type
_entity_poly.pdbx_seq_one_letter_code
_entity_poly.pdbx_strand_id
1 'polypeptide(L)'
;MKTLWSALATTVALSTIGMADAGQRDRQPVDRYLDVNGLRIHYVDWGGNEKPLVMVHGLDRVARTFDHLAVRLSPAYRVIAVDMRGHGDSSWDPQGRYLVEDHVGDLEGVVQQLGLRDLVLWGNSTGGRVVQVFAGKHPELVSHVISEDVGPERPRQIADNYAKRVQQEQAGWASEDELLAQLGKTNPRMSLTVLEPYVRYGTRKRADGRIEWKRDPQLVNGFIATDLWRFVRTITSPILYILGGRSNIVPPETQEELRKTLPNAQLITIPDVGHYPSDEKPDEVMRIVSQFLAGERVGN
;
A
#
# COMPACT_ATOMS: atom_id res chain seq x y z
N MET A 1 -74.82 -7.15 9.54
CA MET A 1 -73.72 -6.27 9.91
C MET A 1 -72.44 -6.98 9.56
N LYS A 2 -71.80 -6.64 8.46
CA LYS A 2 -70.57 -7.21 7.96
C LYS A 2 -69.48 -6.11 8.08
N THR A 3 -68.57 -6.26 8.99
CA THR A 3 -67.41 -5.37 9.17
C THR A 3 -66.29 -5.74 8.21
N LEU A 4 -65.99 -4.82 7.31
CA LEU A 4 -64.85 -4.89 6.37
C LEU A 4 -63.61 -4.41 7.13
N TRP A 5 -62.57 -5.24 7.18
CA TRP A 5 -61.21 -4.86 7.56
C TRP A 5 -60.42 -4.52 6.31
N SER A 6 -60.08 -3.27 6.13
CA SER A 6 -59.15 -2.84 5.07
C SER A 6 -57.72 -2.99 5.59
N ALA A 7 -56.96 -3.85 4.90
CA ALA A 7 -55.52 -3.95 5.11
C ALA A 7 -54.81 -2.81 4.37
N LEU A 8 -54.17 -1.91 5.12
CA LEU A 8 -53.19 -0.96 4.54
C LEU A 8 -51.90 -1.71 4.23
N ALA A 9 -51.64 -1.89 2.95
CA ALA A 9 -50.31 -2.31 2.47
C ALA A 9 -49.39 -1.09 2.47
N THR A 10 -48.46 -1.05 3.41
CA THR A 10 -47.36 -0.05 3.44
C THR A 10 -46.35 -0.46 2.42
N THR A 11 -46.36 0.18 1.26
CA THR A 11 -45.33 0.02 0.25
C THR A 11 -44.03 0.73 0.75
N VAL A 12 -43.07 -0.04 1.19
CA VAL A 12 -41.72 0.47 1.43
C VAL A 12 -41.09 0.72 0.07
N ALA A 13 -41.02 1.98 -0.31
CA ALA A 13 -40.23 2.40 -1.47
C ALA A 13 -38.76 2.19 -1.16
N LEU A 14 -38.16 1.17 -1.74
CA LEU A 14 -36.68 1.07 -1.86
C LEU A 14 -36.22 2.26 -2.71
N SER A 15 -35.74 3.29 -2.06
CA SER A 15 -34.95 4.33 -2.73
C SER A 15 -33.66 3.70 -3.22
N THR A 16 -33.66 3.28 -4.48
CA THR A 16 -32.43 3.11 -5.23
C THR A 16 -31.73 4.46 -5.21
N ILE A 17 -30.66 4.55 -4.40
CA ILE A 17 -29.70 5.65 -4.50
C ILE A 17 -29.16 5.55 -5.91
N GLY A 18 -29.69 6.41 -6.79
CA GLY A 18 -29.17 6.61 -8.12
C GLY A 18 -27.72 7.04 -7.97
N MET A 19 -26.80 6.16 -8.31
CA MET A 19 -25.43 6.54 -8.60
C MET A 19 -25.51 7.55 -9.73
N ALA A 20 -25.30 8.81 -9.39
CA ALA A 20 -25.20 9.87 -10.37
C ALA A 20 -24.02 9.51 -11.29
N ASP A 21 -24.36 9.20 -12.52
CA ASP A 21 -23.45 9.15 -13.67
C ASP A 21 -23.01 10.58 -14.00
N ALA A 22 -22.24 11.16 -13.08
CA ALA A 22 -21.55 12.42 -13.28
C ALA A 22 -20.17 12.11 -13.81
N GLY A 23 -20.11 11.84 -15.14
CA GLY A 23 -18.87 11.90 -15.92
C GLY A 23 -17.70 11.18 -15.25
N GLN A 24 -17.72 9.86 -15.25
CA GLN A 24 -16.55 9.02 -14.98
C GLN A 24 -15.51 9.33 -16.08
N ARG A 25 -14.83 10.47 -15.95
CA ARG A 25 -13.63 10.73 -16.74
C ARG A 25 -12.64 9.67 -16.30
N ASP A 26 -12.18 8.87 -17.24
CA ASP A 26 -11.01 8.00 -17.07
C ASP A 26 -9.85 8.90 -16.58
N ARG A 27 -9.69 8.98 -15.27
CA ARG A 27 -8.59 9.75 -14.67
C ARG A 27 -7.31 9.03 -15.01
N GLN A 28 -6.48 9.70 -15.79
CA GLN A 28 -5.17 9.18 -16.13
C GLN A 28 -4.19 9.56 -15.03
N PRO A 29 -3.34 8.63 -14.59
CA PRO A 29 -2.31 8.92 -13.62
C PRO A 29 -1.30 9.92 -14.19
N VAL A 30 -0.88 10.88 -13.38
CA VAL A 30 0.13 11.89 -13.73
C VAL A 30 1.35 11.70 -12.84
N ASP A 31 2.51 11.49 -13.48
CA ASP A 31 3.80 11.42 -12.78
C ASP A 31 4.21 12.85 -12.34
N ARG A 32 4.52 13.01 -11.06
CA ARG A 32 4.86 14.28 -10.43
C ARG A 32 6.07 14.12 -9.53
N TYR A 33 6.68 15.24 -9.18
CA TYR A 33 7.88 15.26 -8.35
C TYR A 33 7.80 16.39 -7.33
N LEU A 34 8.41 16.16 -6.16
CA LEU A 34 8.62 17.14 -5.10
C LEU A 34 10.05 17.06 -4.60
N ASP A 35 10.62 18.21 -4.25
CA ASP A 35 11.91 18.24 -3.56
C ASP A 35 11.64 18.16 -2.04
N VAL A 36 12.03 17.05 -1.43
CA VAL A 36 11.80 16.72 -0.02
C VAL A 36 13.12 16.26 0.59
N ASN A 37 13.53 16.86 1.71
CA ASN A 37 14.73 16.48 2.45
C ASN A 37 16.02 16.43 1.60
N GLY A 38 16.10 17.25 0.55
CA GLY A 38 17.22 17.28 -0.39
C GLY A 38 17.20 16.16 -1.44
N LEU A 39 16.11 15.42 -1.54
CA LEU A 39 15.85 14.40 -2.55
C LEU A 39 14.66 14.78 -3.41
N ARG A 40 14.70 14.41 -4.68
CA ARG A 40 13.56 14.52 -5.58
C ARG A 40 12.71 13.26 -5.41
N ILE A 41 11.50 13.42 -4.84
CA ILE A 41 10.57 12.34 -4.59
C ILE A 41 9.52 12.30 -5.70
N HIS A 42 9.40 11.16 -6.36
CA HIS A 42 8.40 10.89 -7.38
C HIS A 42 7.10 10.40 -6.73
N TYR A 43 5.98 10.81 -7.28
CA TYR A 43 4.67 10.27 -6.95
C TYR A 43 3.74 10.27 -8.17
N VAL A 44 2.79 9.38 -8.14
CA VAL A 44 1.73 9.28 -9.16
C VAL A 44 0.44 9.82 -8.57
N ASP A 45 -0.20 10.78 -9.24
CA ASP A 45 -1.44 11.43 -8.81
C ASP A 45 -2.55 11.15 -9.82
N TRP A 46 -3.62 10.48 -9.37
CA TRP A 46 -4.82 10.25 -10.19
C TRP A 46 -5.80 11.42 -10.16
N GLY A 47 -5.44 12.52 -9.50
CA GLY A 47 -6.22 13.76 -9.46
C GLY A 47 -7.47 13.66 -8.58
N GLY A 48 -8.33 14.69 -8.69
CA GLY A 48 -9.53 14.85 -7.89
C GLY A 48 -9.34 15.79 -6.71
N ASN A 49 -10.47 16.15 -6.08
CA ASN A 49 -10.52 17.01 -4.89
C ASN A 49 -11.15 16.26 -3.69
N GLU A 50 -11.36 14.98 -3.86
CA GLU A 50 -11.93 14.09 -2.86
C GLU A 50 -10.91 13.85 -1.73
N LYS A 51 -11.35 13.14 -0.70
CA LYS A 51 -10.51 12.73 0.43
C LYS A 51 -9.21 12.08 -0.07
N PRO A 52 -8.03 12.53 0.40
CA PRO A 52 -6.77 11.96 -0.06
C PRO A 52 -6.54 10.55 0.48
N LEU A 53 -6.12 9.66 -0.42
CA LEU A 53 -5.66 8.31 -0.12
C LEU A 53 -4.23 8.19 -0.62
N VAL A 54 -3.28 8.05 0.31
CA VAL A 54 -1.85 7.96 0.00
C VAL A 54 -1.39 6.51 0.13
N MET A 55 -0.79 5.99 -0.93
CA MET A 55 -0.29 4.62 -1.03
C MET A 55 1.24 4.60 -0.98
N VAL A 56 1.81 3.71 -0.16
CA VAL A 56 3.25 3.55 0.01
C VAL A 56 3.61 2.08 -0.21
N HIS A 57 4.42 1.83 -1.22
CA HIS A 57 4.77 0.48 -1.68
C HIS A 57 5.74 -0.26 -0.75
N GLY A 58 5.85 -1.57 -0.93
CA GLY A 58 6.87 -2.40 -0.29
C GLY A 58 8.26 -2.22 -0.90
N LEU A 59 9.27 -2.74 -0.22
CA LEU A 59 10.69 -2.58 -0.59
C LEU A 59 11.01 -3.08 -2.02
N ASP A 60 10.20 -3.99 -2.56
CA ASP A 60 10.40 -4.58 -3.88
C ASP A 60 9.46 -4.00 -4.93
N ARG A 61 8.80 -2.89 -4.65
CA ARG A 61 7.76 -2.33 -5.50
C ARG A 61 8.07 -0.88 -5.87
N VAL A 62 7.19 -0.30 -6.66
CA VAL A 62 7.17 1.12 -7.05
C VAL A 62 5.73 1.64 -6.99
N ALA A 63 5.54 2.95 -7.05
CA ALA A 63 4.21 3.59 -7.00
C ALA A 63 3.22 2.99 -8.00
N ARG A 64 3.68 2.69 -9.21
CA ARG A 64 2.88 2.13 -10.29
C ARG A 64 2.39 0.70 -10.06
N THR A 65 2.89 -0.01 -9.05
CA THR A 65 2.31 -1.31 -8.66
C THR A 65 0.91 -1.18 -8.11
N PHE A 66 0.50 0.02 -7.68
CA PHE A 66 -0.85 0.29 -7.21
C PHE A 66 -1.84 0.67 -8.32
N ASP A 67 -1.43 0.77 -9.59
CA ASP A 67 -2.29 1.24 -10.69
C ASP A 67 -3.62 0.48 -10.76
N HIS A 68 -3.60 -0.83 -10.58
CA HIS A 68 -4.78 -1.70 -10.63
C HIS A 68 -5.80 -1.44 -9.49
N LEU A 69 -5.33 -0.92 -8.34
CA LEU A 69 -6.18 -0.50 -7.22
C LEU A 69 -6.58 0.97 -7.35
N ALA A 70 -5.63 1.81 -7.73
CA ALA A 70 -5.82 3.26 -7.80
C ALA A 70 -6.91 3.66 -8.79
N VAL A 71 -7.00 3.01 -9.95
CA VAL A 71 -8.07 3.24 -10.92
C VAL A 71 -9.46 2.96 -10.33
N ARG A 72 -9.57 1.99 -9.43
CA ARG A 72 -10.83 1.61 -8.75
C ARG A 72 -11.19 2.55 -7.59
N LEU A 73 -10.20 3.15 -6.97
CA LEU A 73 -10.35 4.06 -5.83
C LEU A 73 -10.52 5.52 -6.26
N SER A 74 -9.95 5.91 -7.40
CA SER A 74 -9.93 7.30 -7.87
C SER A 74 -11.30 7.95 -8.10
N PRO A 75 -12.42 7.23 -8.32
CA PRO A 75 -13.75 7.83 -8.34
C PRO A 75 -14.19 8.43 -6.99
N ALA A 76 -13.72 7.88 -5.86
CA ALA A 76 -14.12 8.28 -4.51
C ALA A 76 -13.00 8.98 -3.72
N TYR A 77 -11.74 8.86 -4.15
CA TYR A 77 -10.58 9.39 -3.45
C TYR A 77 -9.64 10.12 -4.43
N ARG A 78 -8.91 11.12 -3.93
CA ARG A 78 -7.70 11.56 -4.60
C ARG A 78 -6.60 10.58 -4.26
N VAL A 79 -6.29 9.67 -5.18
CA VAL A 79 -5.27 8.63 -4.96
C VAL A 79 -3.90 9.17 -5.34
N ILE A 80 -2.95 9.02 -4.43
CA ILE A 80 -1.54 9.42 -4.59
C ILE A 80 -0.69 8.21 -4.19
N ALA A 81 0.13 7.69 -5.09
CA ALA A 81 1.10 6.66 -4.77
C ALA A 81 2.52 7.23 -4.84
N VAL A 82 3.33 6.99 -3.80
CA VAL A 82 4.67 7.57 -3.67
C VAL A 82 5.73 6.51 -3.96
N ASP A 83 6.70 6.83 -4.82
CA ASP A 83 7.96 6.08 -4.86
C ASP A 83 8.80 6.48 -3.65
N MET A 84 9.07 5.55 -2.77
CA MET A 84 9.98 5.80 -1.65
C MET A 84 11.38 6.17 -2.17
N ARG A 85 12.16 6.97 -1.40
CA ARG A 85 13.57 7.19 -1.71
C ARG A 85 14.28 5.88 -2.06
N GLY A 86 15.16 5.90 -3.04
CA GLY A 86 15.88 4.72 -3.49
C GLY A 86 15.09 3.78 -4.39
N HIS A 87 13.83 4.12 -4.75
CA HIS A 87 12.98 3.29 -5.60
C HIS A 87 12.39 4.09 -6.77
N GLY A 88 12.05 3.38 -7.84
CA GLY A 88 11.34 3.93 -8.98
C GLY A 88 12.03 5.16 -9.56
N ASP A 89 11.26 6.23 -9.73
CA ASP A 89 11.76 7.49 -10.27
C ASP A 89 12.12 8.51 -9.17
N SER A 90 12.10 8.10 -7.89
CA SER A 90 12.64 8.89 -6.78
C SER A 90 14.16 8.83 -6.72
N SER A 91 14.77 9.89 -6.19
CA SER A 91 16.22 9.96 -5.99
C SER A 91 16.73 8.85 -5.07
N TRP A 92 17.92 8.37 -5.35
CA TRP A 92 18.71 7.58 -4.44
C TRP A 92 19.39 8.51 -3.44
N ASP A 93 19.44 8.11 -2.16
CA ASP A 93 20.13 8.92 -1.15
C ASP A 93 21.64 8.69 -1.24
N PRO A 94 22.44 9.72 -1.57
CA PRO A 94 23.89 9.57 -1.70
C PRO A 94 24.58 9.21 -0.39
N GLN A 95 23.89 9.33 0.75
CA GLN A 95 24.39 8.96 2.07
C GLN A 95 23.88 7.57 2.52
N GLY A 96 23.10 6.88 1.70
CA GLY A 96 22.56 5.56 2.00
C GLY A 96 21.61 5.52 3.21
N ARG A 97 20.87 6.60 3.47
CA ARG A 97 19.90 6.69 4.58
C ARG A 97 18.56 6.09 4.16
N TYR A 98 18.27 4.90 4.63
CA TYR A 98 17.11 4.11 4.25
C TYR A 98 16.40 3.45 5.44
N LEU A 99 16.55 4.03 6.64
CA LEU A 99 15.76 3.59 7.79
C LEU A 99 14.26 3.90 7.58
N VAL A 100 13.40 3.24 8.32
CA VAL A 100 11.95 3.52 8.25
C VAL A 100 11.67 4.99 8.54
N GLU A 101 12.37 5.57 9.50
CA GLU A 101 12.24 6.97 9.89
C GLU A 101 12.65 7.95 8.77
N ASP A 102 13.61 7.57 7.90
CA ASP A 102 14.00 8.36 6.75
C ASP A 102 12.86 8.40 5.70
N HIS A 103 12.25 7.26 5.42
CA HIS A 103 11.07 7.17 4.54
C HIS A 103 9.87 7.92 5.11
N VAL A 104 9.67 7.87 6.44
CA VAL A 104 8.61 8.63 7.11
C VAL A 104 8.84 10.13 6.96
N GLY A 105 10.08 10.60 7.12
CA GLY A 105 10.42 12.02 6.90
C GLY A 105 10.11 12.50 5.48
N ASP A 106 10.27 11.64 4.48
CA ASP A 106 9.88 11.98 3.10
C ASP A 106 8.36 12.04 2.96
N LEU A 107 7.64 11.09 3.53
CA LEU A 107 6.17 11.11 3.51
C LEU A 107 5.63 12.36 4.23
N GLU A 108 6.24 12.77 5.36
CA GLU A 108 5.94 14.02 6.05
C GLU A 108 6.09 15.23 5.12
N GLY A 109 7.20 15.30 4.37
CA GLY A 109 7.44 16.36 3.41
C GLY A 109 6.44 16.37 2.24
N VAL A 110 6.10 15.21 1.71
CA VAL A 110 5.08 15.07 0.64
C VAL A 110 3.71 15.54 1.15
N VAL A 111 3.27 15.06 2.31
CA VAL A 111 1.98 15.44 2.93
C VAL A 111 1.92 16.94 3.19
N GLN A 112 2.99 17.52 3.73
CA GLN A 112 3.09 18.94 4.01
C GLN A 112 3.03 19.80 2.74
N GLN A 113 3.83 19.48 1.72
CA GLN A 113 3.90 20.27 0.48
C GLN A 113 2.62 20.19 -0.34
N LEU A 114 1.92 19.04 -0.31
CA LEU A 114 0.63 18.88 -0.98
C LEU A 114 -0.55 19.39 -0.13
N GLY A 115 -0.31 19.83 1.11
CA GLY A 115 -1.34 20.33 2.02
C GLY A 115 -2.38 19.29 2.41
N LEU A 116 -2.01 18.00 2.44
CA LEU A 116 -2.95 16.90 2.65
C LEU A 116 -3.35 16.80 4.13
N ARG A 117 -4.63 16.51 4.37
CA ARG A 117 -5.23 16.30 5.71
C ARG A 117 -6.33 15.25 5.62
N ASP A 118 -6.75 14.72 6.76
CA ASP A 118 -7.80 13.68 6.84
C ASP A 118 -7.47 12.46 5.97
N LEU A 119 -6.20 12.04 6.04
CA LEU A 119 -5.59 11.04 5.17
C LEU A 119 -6.16 9.64 5.39
N VAL A 120 -6.42 8.93 4.30
CA VAL A 120 -6.36 7.47 4.29
C VAL A 120 -4.93 7.08 3.89
N LEU A 121 -4.26 6.30 4.72
CA LEU A 121 -2.93 5.78 4.43
C LEU A 121 -3.00 4.27 4.14
N TRP A 122 -2.41 3.86 3.03
CA TRP A 122 -2.33 2.44 2.66
C TRP A 122 -0.89 2.06 2.37
N GLY A 123 -0.35 1.11 3.12
CA GLY A 123 1.02 0.65 2.93
C GLY A 123 1.15 -0.86 2.88
N ASN A 124 1.98 -1.35 1.95
CA ASN A 124 2.35 -2.75 1.87
C ASN A 124 3.76 -2.96 2.41
N SER A 125 4.00 -4.01 3.20
CA SER A 125 5.33 -4.40 3.67
C SER A 125 6.09 -3.23 4.35
N THR A 126 7.25 -2.80 3.82
CA THR A 126 7.99 -1.63 4.34
C THR A 126 7.14 -0.37 4.30
N GLY A 127 6.35 -0.15 3.23
CA GLY A 127 5.39 0.95 3.17
C GLY A 127 4.34 0.89 4.27
N GLY A 128 3.91 -0.31 4.67
CA GLY A 128 3.03 -0.51 5.81
C GLY A 128 3.66 -0.04 7.12
N ARG A 129 4.97 -0.25 7.33
CA ARG A 129 5.69 0.32 8.48
C ARG A 129 5.77 1.84 8.42
N VAL A 130 6.04 2.39 7.25
CA VAL A 130 6.08 3.85 7.05
C VAL A 130 4.76 4.48 7.43
N VAL A 131 3.63 3.96 6.93
CA VAL A 131 2.31 4.52 7.25
C VAL A 131 1.91 4.33 8.71
N GLN A 132 2.30 3.21 9.35
CA GLN A 132 2.08 3.01 10.80
C GLN A 132 2.85 4.04 11.63
N VAL A 133 4.14 4.25 11.34
CA VAL A 133 4.97 5.24 12.05
C VAL A 133 4.44 6.66 11.81
N PHE A 134 4.08 6.99 10.57
CA PHE A 134 3.48 8.28 10.25
C PHE A 134 2.17 8.51 11.04
N ALA A 135 1.27 7.54 11.06
CA ALA A 135 0.00 7.64 11.78
C ALA A 135 0.19 7.78 13.30
N GLY A 136 1.20 7.10 13.85
CA GLY A 136 1.54 7.24 15.27
C GLY A 136 2.17 8.58 15.64
N LYS A 137 2.89 9.22 14.71
CA LYS A 137 3.50 10.54 14.90
C LYS A 137 2.51 11.70 14.64
N HIS A 138 1.54 11.49 13.75
CA HIS A 138 0.61 12.51 13.24
C HIS A 138 -0.85 12.03 13.31
N PRO A 139 -1.35 11.62 14.47
CA PRO A 139 -2.70 11.06 14.59
C PRO A 139 -3.79 12.07 14.15
N GLU A 140 -3.52 13.36 14.24
CA GLU A 140 -4.43 14.44 13.84
C GLU A 140 -4.58 14.59 12.32
N LEU A 141 -3.67 14.02 11.54
CA LEU A 141 -3.71 14.09 10.07
C LEU A 141 -4.36 12.85 9.44
N VAL A 142 -4.50 11.75 10.19
CA VAL A 142 -4.84 10.43 9.65
C VAL A 142 -6.23 10.00 10.10
N SER A 143 -7.08 9.68 9.13
CA SER A 143 -8.42 9.16 9.38
C SER A 143 -8.49 7.64 9.42
N HIS A 144 -7.73 6.97 8.54
CA HIS A 144 -7.69 5.51 8.45
C HIS A 144 -6.30 5.03 8.03
N VAL A 145 -5.90 3.86 8.52
CA VAL A 145 -4.67 3.18 8.11
C VAL A 145 -5.00 1.79 7.57
N ILE A 146 -4.41 1.43 6.43
CA ILE A 146 -4.44 0.08 5.86
C ILE A 146 -3.00 -0.40 5.79
N SER A 147 -2.71 -1.51 6.47
CA SER A 147 -1.38 -2.12 6.56
C SER A 147 -1.42 -3.53 6.01
N GLU A 148 -0.74 -3.78 4.88
CA GLU A 148 -0.73 -5.08 4.25
C GLU A 148 0.50 -5.89 4.65
N ASP A 149 0.24 -7.03 5.23
CA ASP A 149 1.12 -8.14 5.56
C ASP A 149 2.44 -7.69 6.21
N VAL A 150 2.32 -6.82 7.21
CA VAL A 150 3.45 -6.33 7.99
C VAL A 150 3.04 -5.92 9.39
N GLY A 151 3.89 -6.26 10.36
CA GLY A 151 3.80 -5.82 11.74
C GLY A 151 4.85 -4.76 12.09
N PRO A 152 4.83 -4.28 13.34
CA PRO A 152 5.81 -3.31 13.85
C PRO A 152 7.25 -3.86 13.86
N GLU A 153 7.40 -5.17 13.96
CA GLU A 153 8.69 -5.82 14.11
C GLU A 153 9.19 -6.35 12.75
N ARG A 154 10.51 -6.32 12.57
CA ARG A 154 11.19 -7.03 11.49
C ARG A 154 12.27 -7.94 12.09
N PRO A 155 12.09 -9.26 12.03
CA PRO A 155 13.12 -10.21 12.43
C PRO A 155 14.38 -10.06 11.59
N ARG A 156 15.55 -10.25 12.22
CA ARG A 156 16.85 -10.16 11.56
C ARG A 156 16.99 -11.10 10.36
N GLN A 157 16.44 -12.31 10.47
CA GLN A 157 16.50 -13.30 9.39
C GLN A 157 15.89 -12.79 8.07
N ILE A 158 14.84 -11.98 8.13
CA ILE A 158 14.21 -11.37 6.94
C ILE A 158 15.18 -10.38 6.31
N ALA A 159 15.87 -9.57 7.10
CA ALA A 159 16.86 -8.62 6.61
C ALA A 159 18.04 -9.34 5.92
N ASP A 160 18.57 -10.39 6.53
CA ASP A 160 19.69 -11.18 5.98
C ASP A 160 19.30 -11.86 4.64
N ASN A 161 18.08 -12.37 4.52
CA ASN A 161 17.57 -12.96 3.28
C ASN A 161 17.42 -11.93 2.17
N TYR A 162 16.97 -10.73 2.50
CA TYR A 162 16.86 -9.62 1.54
C TYR A 162 18.23 -9.23 0.97
N ALA A 163 19.24 -9.08 1.81
CA ALA A 163 20.60 -8.74 1.39
C ALA A 163 21.16 -9.76 0.37
N LYS A 164 20.96 -11.06 0.62
CA LYS A 164 21.37 -12.13 -0.31
C LYS A 164 20.65 -12.01 -1.67
N ARG A 165 19.35 -11.72 -1.66
CA ARG A 165 18.58 -11.55 -2.88
C ARG A 165 19.05 -10.34 -3.69
N VAL A 166 19.27 -9.19 -3.07
CA VAL A 166 19.78 -8.00 -3.75
C VAL A 166 21.10 -8.28 -4.45
N GLN A 167 22.00 -9.03 -3.80
CA GLN A 167 23.26 -9.44 -4.41
C GLN A 167 23.06 -10.30 -5.66
N GLN A 168 22.11 -11.23 -5.65
CA GLN A 168 21.80 -12.08 -6.82
C GLN A 168 21.20 -11.27 -7.97
N GLU A 169 20.36 -10.28 -7.67
CA GLU A 169 19.69 -9.44 -8.66
C GLU A 169 20.63 -8.44 -9.36
N GLN A 170 21.84 -8.18 -8.82
CA GLN A 170 22.83 -7.30 -9.44
C GLN A 170 23.30 -7.77 -10.83
N ALA A 171 23.16 -9.05 -11.14
CA ALA A 171 23.43 -9.57 -12.48
C ALA A 171 22.50 -8.96 -13.55
N GLY A 172 21.31 -8.53 -13.17
CA GLY A 172 20.27 -8.03 -14.06
C GLY A 172 19.72 -9.12 -14.99
N TRP A 173 18.87 -8.72 -15.93
CA TRP A 173 18.18 -9.61 -16.87
C TRP A 173 18.48 -9.19 -18.31
N ALA A 174 18.40 -10.14 -19.28
CA ALA A 174 18.64 -9.84 -20.69
C ALA A 174 17.49 -8.99 -21.29
N SER A 175 16.26 -9.12 -20.76
CA SER A 175 15.10 -8.36 -21.22
C SER A 175 14.03 -8.24 -20.11
N GLU A 176 13.06 -7.33 -20.32
CA GLU A 176 11.87 -7.24 -19.48
C GLU A 176 11.03 -8.52 -19.54
N ASP A 177 10.98 -9.18 -20.71
CA ASP A 177 10.26 -10.45 -20.90
C ASP A 177 10.87 -11.58 -20.06
N GLU A 178 12.21 -11.66 -19.98
CA GLU A 178 12.90 -12.62 -19.11
C GLU A 178 12.52 -12.40 -17.65
N LEU A 179 12.57 -11.15 -17.20
CA LEU A 179 12.19 -10.78 -15.83
C LEU A 179 10.72 -11.08 -15.55
N LEU A 180 9.83 -10.71 -16.49
CA LEU A 180 8.39 -10.96 -16.35
C LEU A 180 8.10 -12.47 -16.26
N ALA A 181 8.75 -13.28 -17.10
CA ALA A 181 8.63 -14.74 -17.05
C ALA A 181 9.14 -15.31 -15.70
N GLN A 182 10.23 -14.76 -15.16
CA GLN A 182 10.75 -15.15 -13.85
C GLN A 182 9.77 -14.78 -12.73
N LEU A 183 9.24 -13.55 -12.76
CA LEU A 183 8.26 -13.08 -11.77
C LEU A 183 6.97 -13.91 -11.81
N GLY A 184 6.47 -14.26 -12.99
CA GLY A 184 5.30 -15.12 -13.13
C GLY A 184 5.50 -16.52 -12.52
N LYS A 185 6.72 -17.07 -12.63
CA LYS A 185 7.06 -18.36 -12.00
C LYS A 185 7.14 -18.25 -10.45
N THR A 186 7.71 -17.18 -9.94
CA THR A 186 7.89 -16.97 -8.50
C THR A 186 6.64 -16.43 -7.81
N ASN A 187 5.73 -15.79 -8.57
CA ASN A 187 4.48 -15.21 -8.08
C ASN A 187 3.27 -15.73 -8.89
N PRO A 188 2.99 -17.04 -8.88
CA PRO A 188 2.01 -17.66 -9.80
C PRO A 188 0.56 -17.24 -9.55
N ARG A 189 0.29 -16.50 -8.48
CA ARG A 189 -1.04 -15.98 -8.15
C ARG A 189 -1.23 -14.53 -8.58
N MET A 190 -0.18 -13.84 -9.00
CA MET A 190 -0.28 -12.47 -9.52
C MET A 190 -0.61 -12.51 -11.02
N SER A 191 -1.54 -11.66 -11.43
CA SER A 191 -1.89 -11.51 -12.84
C SER A 191 -0.84 -10.69 -13.60
N LEU A 192 -0.83 -10.80 -14.93
CA LEU A 192 0.01 -9.95 -15.77
C LEU A 192 -0.33 -8.47 -15.62
N THR A 193 -1.60 -8.12 -15.37
CA THR A 193 -2.02 -6.74 -15.12
C THR A 193 -1.35 -6.10 -13.89
N VAL A 194 -0.81 -6.92 -12.98
CA VAL A 194 -0.01 -6.48 -11.83
C VAL A 194 1.49 -6.51 -12.14
N LEU A 195 1.95 -7.59 -12.78
CA LEU A 195 3.38 -7.80 -13.02
C LEU A 195 3.96 -6.92 -14.13
N GLU A 196 3.21 -6.67 -15.21
CA GLU A 196 3.67 -5.83 -16.33
C GLU A 196 3.96 -4.38 -15.92
N PRO A 197 3.07 -3.64 -15.21
CA PRO A 197 3.39 -2.32 -14.70
C PRO A 197 4.61 -2.32 -13.77
N TYR A 198 4.73 -3.34 -12.91
CA TYR A 198 5.87 -3.46 -12.02
C TYR A 198 7.19 -3.59 -12.78
N VAL A 199 7.27 -4.44 -13.81
CA VAL A 199 8.46 -4.56 -14.67
C VAL A 199 8.70 -3.25 -15.42
N ARG A 200 7.70 -2.76 -16.13
CA ARG A 200 7.79 -1.59 -16.99
C ARG A 200 8.26 -0.33 -16.27
N TYR A 201 7.70 -0.04 -15.11
CA TYR A 201 7.99 1.19 -14.35
C TYR A 201 9.09 1.00 -13.31
N GLY A 202 9.28 -0.23 -12.82
CA GLY A 202 10.26 -0.55 -11.80
C GLY A 202 11.66 -0.85 -12.33
N THR A 203 11.85 -0.94 -13.66
CA THR A 203 13.15 -1.27 -14.26
C THR A 203 13.70 -0.17 -15.14
N ARG A 204 15.00 -0.26 -15.42
CA ARG A 204 15.69 0.55 -16.40
C ARG A 204 16.72 -0.29 -17.18
N LYS A 205 17.08 0.18 -18.37
CA LYS A 205 18.15 -0.41 -19.16
C LYS A 205 19.51 0.12 -18.72
N ARG A 206 20.45 -0.77 -18.46
CA ARG A 206 21.85 -0.46 -18.13
C ARG A 206 22.64 -0.14 -19.40
N ALA A 207 23.84 0.42 -19.23
CA ALA A 207 24.77 0.72 -20.32
C ALA A 207 25.23 -0.55 -21.07
N ASP A 208 25.28 -1.71 -20.41
CA ASP A 208 25.60 -3.02 -21.01
C ASP A 208 24.40 -3.66 -21.75
N GLY A 209 23.26 -2.97 -21.79
CA GLY A 209 22.03 -3.41 -22.46
C GLY A 209 21.12 -4.28 -21.60
N ARG A 210 21.56 -4.73 -20.43
CA ARG A 210 20.74 -5.51 -19.48
C ARG A 210 19.69 -4.65 -18.78
N ILE A 211 18.66 -5.30 -18.29
CA ILE A 211 17.62 -4.68 -17.46
C ILE A 211 18.01 -4.80 -15.98
N GLU A 212 17.81 -3.76 -15.23
CA GLU A 212 17.97 -3.76 -13.77
C GLU A 212 16.80 -3.07 -13.08
N TRP A 213 16.60 -3.33 -11.81
CA TRP A 213 15.63 -2.60 -11.00
C TRP A 213 16.04 -1.13 -10.82
N LYS A 214 15.08 -0.21 -10.88
CA LYS A 214 15.20 1.17 -10.39
C LYS A 214 15.18 1.18 -8.85
N ARG A 215 16.12 0.48 -8.25
CA ARG A 215 16.20 0.30 -6.80
C ARG A 215 17.66 0.36 -6.36
N ASP A 216 17.94 1.25 -5.38
CA ASP A 216 19.30 1.42 -4.86
C ASP A 216 19.74 0.14 -4.10
N PRO A 217 20.84 -0.50 -4.48
CA PRO A 217 21.37 -1.63 -3.72
C PRO A 217 21.70 -1.31 -2.25
N GLN A 218 21.93 -0.05 -1.92
CA GLN A 218 22.21 0.39 -0.53
C GLN A 218 20.98 0.35 0.38
N LEU A 219 19.78 0.10 -0.15
CA LEU A 219 18.56 -0.13 0.67
C LEU A 219 18.75 -1.24 1.71
N VAL A 220 19.67 -2.17 1.48
CA VAL A 220 20.05 -3.19 2.48
C VAL A 220 20.54 -2.58 3.80
N ASN A 221 21.11 -1.38 3.77
CA ASN A 221 21.61 -0.68 4.96
C ASN A 221 20.48 -0.24 5.91
N GLY A 222 19.29 0.06 5.36
CA GLY A 222 18.10 0.43 6.13
C GLY A 222 17.14 -0.74 6.38
N PHE A 223 17.34 -1.86 5.68
CA PHE A 223 16.49 -3.04 5.85
C PHE A 223 17.02 -3.94 6.99
N ILE A 224 17.08 -3.40 8.18
CA ILE A 224 17.60 -4.01 9.39
C ILE A 224 16.46 -4.52 10.30
N ALA A 225 16.80 -5.26 11.33
CA ALA A 225 15.86 -5.59 12.40
C ALA A 225 15.29 -4.29 13.01
N THR A 226 13.96 -4.24 13.19
CA THR A 226 13.28 -3.05 13.71
C THR A 226 12.26 -3.42 14.76
N ASP A 227 12.04 -2.49 15.69
CA ASP A 227 10.93 -2.49 16.64
C ASP A 227 10.28 -1.09 16.62
N LEU A 228 9.04 -1.03 16.11
CA LEU A 228 8.29 0.19 15.92
C LEU A 228 7.09 0.31 16.89
N TRP A 229 6.98 -0.57 17.88
CA TRP A 229 5.88 -0.58 18.83
C TRP A 229 5.66 0.77 19.52
N ARG A 230 6.72 1.53 19.78
CA ARG A 230 6.63 2.89 20.38
C ARG A 230 5.75 3.83 19.55
N PHE A 231 5.72 3.70 18.24
CA PHE A 231 4.88 4.49 17.34
C PHE A 231 3.49 3.87 17.16
N VAL A 232 3.44 2.55 17.01
CA VAL A 232 2.17 1.83 16.78
C VAL A 232 1.22 2.03 17.97
N ARG A 233 1.73 2.06 19.19
CA ARG A 233 0.94 2.32 20.39
C ARG A 233 0.29 3.71 20.47
N THR A 234 0.73 4.65 19.65
CA THR A 234 0.17 6.02 19.58
C THR A 234 -0.83 6.22 18.44
N ILE A 235 -1.11 5.19 17.64
CA ILE A 235 -2.12 5.26 16.57
C ILE A 235 -3.51 5.32 17.21
N THR A 236 -4.25 6.38 16.91
CA THR A 236 -5.63 6.57 17.39
C THR A 236 -6.68 6.33 16.31
N SER A 237 -6.30 6.44 15.03
CA SER A 237 -7.19 6.18 13.90
C SER A 237 -7.52 4.69 13.76
N PRO A 238 -8.69 4.34 13.20
CA PRO A 238 -8.98 2.98 12.77
C PRO A 238 -7.86 2.44 11.89
N ILE A 239 -7.43 1.21 12.17
CA ILE A 239 -6.39 0.53 11.38
C ILE A 239 -6.84 -0.86 10.98
N LEU A 240 -6.65 -1.19 9.70
CA LEU A 240 -6.90 -2.50 9.11
C LEU A 240 -5.56 -3.17 8.78
N TYR A 241 -5.35 -4.35 9.35
CA TYR A 241 -4.28 -5.25 8.93
C TYR A 241 -4.86 -6.32 8.00
N ILE A 242 -4.33 -6.41 6.78
CA ILE A 242 -4.65 -7.45 5.81
C ILE A 242 -3.46 -8.39 5.72
N LEU A 243 -3.62 -9.62 6.17
CA LEU A 243 -2.55 -10.61 6.30
C LEU A 243 -2.71 -11.72 5.26
N GLY A 244 -1.60 -12.19 4.73
CA GLY A 244 -1.58 -13.37 3.88
C GLY A 244 -1.56 -14.65 4.71
N GLY A 245 -2.50 -15.57 4.49
CA GLY A 245 -2.58 -16.85 5.22
C GLY A 245 -1.40 -17.80 4.96
N ARG A 246 -0.63 -17.56 3.90
CA ARG A 246 0.61 -18.29 3.56
C ARG A 246 1.87 -17.48 3.88
N SER A 247 1.71 -16.26 4.42
CA SER A 247 2.81 -15.43 4.86
C SER A 247 3.19 -15.73 6.30
N ASN A 248 4.45 -15.61 6.62
CA ASN A 248 5.00 -15.71 7.97
C ASN A 248 5.61 -14.39 8.47
N ILE A 249 5.29 -13.29 7.78
CA ILE A 249 5.84 -11.96 8.11
C ILE A 249 5.29 -11.41 9.41
N VAL A 250 4.01 -11.71 9.72
CA VAL A 250 3.35 -11.30 10.96
C VAL A 250 2.97 -12.55 11.75
N PRO A 251 3.83 -13.02 12.65
CA PRO A 251 3.58 -14.26 13.40
C PRO A 251 2.39 -14.10 14.38
N PRO A 252 1.78 -15.21 14.83
CA PRO A 252 0.58 -15.18 15.67
C PRO A 252 0.72 -14.34 16.94
N GLU A 253 1.88 -14.37 17.57
CA GLU A 253 2.18 -13.59 18.78
C GLU A 253 2.13 -12.07 18.49
N THR A 254 2.67 -11.62 17.36
CA THR A 254 2.57 -10.21 16.94
C THR A 254 1.12 -9.84 16.62
N GLN A 255 0.35 -10.73 15.99
CA GLN A 255 -1.08 -10.49 15.73
C GLN A 255 -1.88 -10.34 17.02
N GLU A 256 -1.59 -11.17 18.03
CA GLU A 256 -2.24 -11.08 19.33
C GLU A 256 -1.87 -9.78 20.06
N GLU A 257 -0.60 -9.39 20.02
CA GLU A 257 -0.14 -8.13 20.63
C GLU A 257 -0.78 -6.91 19.93
N LEU A 258 -0.94 -6.94 18.60
CA LEU A 258 -1.66 -5.90 17.85
C LEU A 258 -3.11 -5.76 18.33
N ARG A 259 -3.84 -6.89 18.51
CA ARG A 259 -5.23 -6.86 19.01
C ARG A 259 -5.34 -6.31 20.44
N LYS A 260 -4.34 -6.59 21.29
CA LYS A 260 -4.29 -6.07 22.68
C LYS A 260 -3.95 -4.58 22.72
N THR A 261 -3.03 -4.17 21.85
CA THR A 261 -2.45 -2.82 21.88
C THR A 261 -3.35 -1.78 21.20
N LEU A 262 -4.04 -2.20 20.13
CA LEU A 262 -4.84 -1.32 19.26
C LEU A 262 -6.32 -1.73 19.31
N PRO A 263 -7.14 -1.14 20.18
CA PRO A 263 -8.56 -1.51 20.32
C PRO A 263 -9.38 -1.22 19.06
N ASN A 264 -8.91 -0.30 18.21
CA ASN A 264 -9.53 0.03 16.92
C ASN A 264 -8.95 -0.74 15.73
N ALA A 265 -8.08 -1.71 15.97
CA ALA A 265 -7.52 -2.54 14.91
C ALA A 265 -8.49 -3.63 14.47
N GLN A 266 -8.59 -3.80 13.16
CA GLN A 266 -9.22 -4.97 12.53
C GLN A 266 -8.13 -5.77 11.82
N LEU A 267 -8.05 -7.07 12.09
CA LEU A 267 -7.07 -7.99 11.49
C LEU A 267 -7.82 -9.05 10.69
N ILE A 268 -7.56 -9.09 9.40
CA ILE A 268 -8.11 -10.08 8.46
C ILE A 268 -6.98 -10.88 7.86
N THR A 269 -7.13 -12.20 7.88
CA THR A 269 -6.21 -13.11 7.18
C THR A 269 -6.92 -13.68 5.96
N ILE A 270 -6.36 -13.43 4.76
CA ILE A 270 -6.90 -13.98 3.52
C ILE A 270 -6.22 -15.34 3.28
N PRO A 271 -6.98 -16.45 3.27
CA PRO A 271 -6.43 -17.76 3.00
C PRO A 271 -5.77 -17.84 1.62
N ASP A 272 -4.76 -18.70 1.48
CA ASP A 272 -4.04 -19.00 0.23
C ASP A 272 -3.34 -17.80 -0.46
N VAL A 273 -3.16 -16.69 0.26
CA VAL A 273 -2.46 -15.49 -0.17
C VAL A 273 -1.10 -15.42 0.52
N GLY A 274 -0.08 -14.97 -0.22
CA GLY A 274 1.27 -14.72 0.28
C GLY A 274 1.45 -13.30 0.79
N HIS A 275 2.65 -12.73 0.55
CA HIS A 275 3.06 -11.44 1.09
C HIS A 275 2.42 -10.21 0.40
N TYR A 276 1.70 -10.39 -0.67
CA TYR A 276 1.11 -9.30 -1.46
C TYR A 276 -0.40 -9.51 -1.65
N PRO A 277 -1.21 -9.34 -0.59
CA PRO A 277 -2.66 -9.59 -0.66
C PRO A 277 -3.37 -8.86 -1.78
N SER A 278 -3.10 -7.57 -1.96
CA SER A 278 -3.74 -6.75 -3.01
C SER A 278 -3.31 -7.11 -4.43
N ASP A 279 -2.11 -7.66 -4.60
CA ASP A 279 -1.62 -8.14 -5.90
C ASP A 279 -2.18 -9.53 -6.25
N GLU A 280 -2.35 -10.39 -5.24
CA GLU A 280 -2.77 -11.79 -5.42
C GLU A 280 -4.30 -11.95 -5.47
N LYS A 281 -5.05 -11.15 -4.70
CA LYS A 281 -6.52 -11.16 -4.63
C LYS A 281 -7.11 -9.74 -4.59
N PRO A 282 -6.93 -8.95 -5.64
CA PRO A 282 -7.34 -7.54 -5.65
C PRO A 282 -8.83 -7.33 -5.36
N ASP A 283 -9.71 -8.17 -5.88
CA ASP A 283 -11.16 -8.01 -5.68
C ASP A 283 -11.58 -8.24 -4.23
N GLU A 284 -10.99 -9.25 -3.59
CA GLU A 284 -11.26 -9.56 -2.18
C GLU A 284 -10.74 -8.45 -1.28
N VAL A 285 -9.50 -7.98 -1.53
CA VAL A 285 -8.91 -6.87 -0.77
C VAL A 285 -9.73 -5.59 -0.96
N MET A 286 -10.14 -5.26 -2.19
CA MET A 286 -10.96 -4.07 -2.43
C MET A 286 -12.31 -4.13 -1.71
N ARG A 287 -12.96 -5.29 -1.65
CA ARG A 287 -14.20 -5.49 -0.87
C ARG A 287 -13.98 -5.22 0.62
N ILE A 288 -12.92 -5.82 1.19
CA ILE A 288 -12.53 -5.66 2.61
C ILE A 288 -12.23 -4.19 2.91
N VAL A 289 -11.43 -3.54 2.08
CA VAL A 289 -11.06 -2.14 2.24
C VAL A 289 -12.27 -1.21 2.13
N SER A 290 -13.17 -1.46 1.16
CA SER A 290 -14.39 -0.66 1.02
C SER A 290 -15.29 -0.75 2.26
N GLN A 291 -15.47 -1.93 2.83
CA GLN A 291 -16.22 -2.13 4.08
C GLN A 291 -15.55 -1.39 5.25
N PHE A 292 -14.24 -1.53 5.40
CA PHE A 292 -13.49 -0.85 6.44
C PHE A 292 -13.61 0.68 6.35
N LEU A 293 -13.45 1.25 5.16
CA LEU A 293 -13.54 2.70 4.91
C LEU A 293 -14.98 3.23 5.08
N ALA A 294 -15.99 2.38 4.94
CA ALA A 294 -17.39 2.70 5.26
C ALA A 294 -17.69 2.63 6.78
N GLY A 295 -16.70 2.29 7.61
CA GLY A 295 -16.87 2.15 9.06
C GLY A 295 -17.49 0.81 9.49
N GLU A 296 -17.58 -0.15 8.58
CA GLU A 296 -18.10 -1.48 8.88
C GLU A 296 -17.03 -2.36 9.56
N ARG A 297 -17.49 -3.33 10.36
CA ARG A 297 -16.62 -4.41 10.80
C ARG A 297 -16.40 -5.36 9.64
N VAL A 298 -15.12 -5.56 9.29
CA VAL A 298 -14.74 -6.59 8.34
C VAL A 298 -14.72 -7.94 9.06
N GLY A 299 -15.55 -8.87 8.58
CA GLY A 299 -15.58 -10.25 9.10
C GLY A 299 -14.51 -11.10 8.42
N ASN A 300 -13.98 -12.10 9.19
CA ASN A 300 -13.23 -13.21 8.59
C ASN A 300 -14.13 -14.05 7.71
#